data_a2364e0e4fd5b84347aeb0f7fae2f656
#
_entry.id   a2364e0e4fd5b84347aeb0f7fae2f656
#
_cell.length_a   1.000
_cell.length_b   1.000
_cell.length_c   1.000
_cell.angle_alpha   90.00
_cell.angle_beta   90.00
_cell.angle_gamma   90.00
#
_symmetry.space_group_name_H-M   'P 1'
#
loop_
_entity.id
_entity.type
_entity.pdbx_description
1 polymer ?
#
loop_
_entity_poly.entity_id
_entity_poly.type
_entity_poly.pdbx_seq_one_letter_code
_entity_poly.pdbx_strand_id
1 'polypeptide(L)'
;MGTAITTGVVRLSYAHIFEPAADLSGNIKYQATLLVPKSDTKTIKAVEDAIEEAKQLGKDSKFGGKIPPKLTIAFVDGDGTRPTDGEPYGEECHDHYIITAKANENRPPLVVDKNLQRILDQTAVYSGCYVRANINFYAYNSNGNKGVACGLNGIQFARDGEPLGGVQITAEGAFGDGFVFEEDDVNDIL
;
A
#
# COMPACT_ATOMS: atom_id res chain seq x y z
N MET A 1 -0.99 -20.53 13.85
CA MET A 1 -0.87 -19.15 13.38
C MET A 1 -0.10 -19.13 12.07
N GLY A 2 -0.42 -18.25 11.16
CA GLY A 2 0.26 -18.13 9.89
C GLY A 2 0.91 -16.77 9.72
N THR A 3 1.63 -16.61 8.63
CA THR A 3 2.23 -15.33 8.24
C THR A 3 1.30 -14.50 7.34
N ALA A 4 0.22 -15.08 6.85
CA ALA A 4 -0.79 -14.40 6.03
C ALA A 4 -1.94 -13.91 6.90
N ILE A 5 -2.37 -12.68 6.65
CA ILE A 5 -3.51 -12.07 7.34
C ILE A 5 -4.39 -11.28 6.37
N THR A 6 -5.63 -11.05 6.76
CA THR A 6 -6.50 -10.07 6.10
C THR A 6 -6.79 -8.97 7.10
N THR A 7 -6.50 -7.73 6.71
CA THR A 7 -6.68 -6.58 7.59
C THR A 7 -8.15 -6.23 7.80
N GLY A 8 -8.44 -5.42 8.81
CA GLY A 8 -9.67 -4.64 8.84
C GLY A 8 -9.64 -3.55 7.75
N VAL A 9 -10.53 -2.58 7.87
CA VAL A 9 -10.56 -1.45 6.93
C VAL A 9 -9.39 -0.51 7.22
N VAL A 10 -8.54 -0.33 6.21
CA VAL A 10 -7.34 0.50 6.27
C VAL A 10 -7.36 1.51 5.13
N ARG A 11 -6.59 2.59 5.24
CA ARG A 11 -6.48 3.57 4.17
C ARG A 11 -5.36 3.18 3.22
N LEU A 12 -5.63 3.27 1.93
CA LEU A 12 -4.66 2.95 0.88
C LEU A 12 -3.86 4.20 0.50
N SER A 13 -2.54 4.04 0.37
CA SER A 13 -1.65 5.08 -0.10
C SER A 13 -0.64 4.46 -1.08
N TYR A 14 -0.02 5.29 -1.93
CA TYR A 14 0.93 4.83 -2.95
C TYR A 14 0.44 3.59 -3.70
N ALA A 15 -0.76 3.71 -4.28
CA ALA A 15 -1.45 2.59 -4.92
C ALA A 15 -0.91 2.31 -6.32
N HIS A 16 -0.08 1.28 -6.43
CA HIS A 16 0.39 0.71 -7.70
C HIS A 16 -0.10 -0.73 -7.79
N ILE A 17 -1.42 -0.90 -7.84
CA ILE A 17 -2.08 -2.22 -7.72
C ILE A 17 -2.65 -2.74 -9.04
N PHE A 18 -2.85 -1.88 -10.03
CA PHE A 18 -3.28 -2.26 -11.38
C PHE A 18 -2.10 -2.34 -12.35
N GLU A 19 -1.12 -1.44 -12.18
CA GLU A 19 0.09 -1.40 -12.96
C GLU A 19 1.29 -1.33 -12.01
N PRO A 20 2.32 -2.14 -12.26
CA PRO A 20 3.53 -2.08 -11.43
C PRO A 20 4.33 -0.82 -11.72
N ALA A 21 5.14 -0.41 -10.76
CA ALA A 21 6.03 0.74 -10.88
C ALA A 21 7.44 0.37 -10.44
N ALA A 22 8.42 1.13 -10.92
CA ALA A 22 9.80 0.96 -10.49
C ALA A 22 9.99 1.47 -9.05
N ASP A 23 10.63 0.67 -8.21
CA ASP A 23 11.06 1.10 -6.89
C ASP A 23 12.38 1.89 -6.98
N LEU A 24 12.89 2.32 -5.81
CA LEU A 24 14.14 3.11 -5.76
C LEU A 24 15.37 2.34 -6.29
N SER A 25 15.29 1.02 -6.30
CA SER A 25 16.36 0.16 -6.83
C SER A 25 16.17 -0.19 -8.31
N GLY A 26 15.11 0.31 -8.93
CA GLY A 26 14.78 0.03 -10.33
C GLY A 26 14.02 -1.27 -10.58
N ASN A 27 13.63 -2.00 -9.52
CA ASN A 27 12.81 -3.19 -9.64
C ASN A 27 11.35 -2.82 -9.90
N ILE A 28 10.71 -3.50 -10.84
CA ILE A 28 9.31 -3.26 -11.18
C ILE A 28 8.44 -4.16 -10.33
N LYS A 29 7.59 -3.54 -9.50
CA LYS A 29 6.70 -4.25 -8.56
C LYS A 29 5.37 -3.53 -8.42
N TYR A 30 4.33 -4.32 -8.14
CA TYR A 30 3.11 -3.77 -7.56
C TYR A 30 3.37 -3.37 -6.11
N GLN A 31 2.74 -2.31 -5.67
CA GLN A 31 2.92 -1.80 -4.31
C GLN A 31 1.62 -1.21 -3.77
N ALA A 32 1.41 -1.41 -2.48
CA ALA A 32 0.40 -0.71 -1.71
C ALA A 32 0.96 -0.34 -0.35
N THR A 33 0.79 0.90 0.04
CA THR A 33 1.05 1.34 1.41
C THR A 33 -0.28 1.35 2.14
N LEU A 34 -0.33 0.68 3.28
CA LEU A 34 -1.53 0.50 4.08
C LEU A 34 -1.39 1.29 5.37
N LEU A 35 -2.33 2.18 5.62
CA LEU A 35 -2.36 2.98 6.85
C LEU A 35 -3.37 2.34 7.81
N VAL A 36 -2.86 1.67 8.83
CA VAL A 36 -3.65 0.95 9.82
C VAL A 36 -3.94 1.86 11.01
N PRO A 37 -5.21 2.19 11.28
CA PRO A 37 -5.52 3.03 12.44
C PRO A 37 -5.02 2.38 13.73
N LYS A 38 -4.40 3.17 14.61
CA LYS A 38 -3.94 2.67 15.91
C LYS A 38 -5.07 2.18 16.82
N SER A 39 -6.29 2.60 16.52
CA SER A 39 -7.50 2.10 17.18
C SER A 39 -7.89 0.67 16.76
N ASP A 40 -7.41 0.21 15.60
CA ASP A 40 -7.67 -1.16 15.12
C ASP A 40 -6.68 -2.15 15.76
N THR A 41 -6.86 -2.40 17.04
CA THR A 41 -5.98 -3.26 17.82
C THR A 41 -5.98 -4.71 17.34
N LYS A 42 -7.07 -5.17 16.75
CA LYS A 42 -7.19 -6.52 16.21
C LYS A 42 -6.26 -6.74 15.01
N THR A 43 -6.28 -5.80 14.06
CA THR A 43 -5.38 -5.85 12.89
C THR A 43 -3.92 -5.70 13.33
N ILE A 44 -3.63 -4.76 14.24
CA ILE A 44 -2.27 -4.54 14.75
C ILE A 44 -1.72 -5.82 15.39
N LYS A 45 -2.51 -6.45 16.26
CA LYS A 45 -2.09 -7.71 16.89
C LYS A 45 -1.85 -8.81 15.86
N ALA A 46 -2.72 -8.95 14.87
CA ALA A 46 -2.55 -9.94 13.81
C ALA A 46 -1.26 -9.70 13.01
N VAL A 47 -0.93 -8.43 12.72
CA VAL A 47 0.32 -8.06 12.05
C VAL A 47 1.53 -8.40 12.91
N GLU A 48 1.52 -8.05 14.18
CA GLU A 48 2.62 -8.33 15.11
C GLU A 48 2.86 -9.83 15.25
N ASP A 49 1.79 -10.62 15.40
CA ASP A 49 1.87 -12.07 15.48
C ASP A 49 2.43 -12.70 14.19
N ALA A 50 2.00 -12.19 13.03
CA ALA A 50 2.49 -12.66 11.72
C ALA A 50 3.96 -12.33 11.50
N ILE A 51 4.41 -11.15 11.93
CA ILE A 51 5.81 -10.73 11.87
C ILE A 51 6.67 -11.64 12.76
N GLU A 52 6.22 -11.91 13.98
CA GLU A 52 6.94 -12.80 14.89
C GLU A 52 7.05 -14.22 14.34
N GLU A 53 5.97 -14.75 13.76
CA GLU A 53 5.98 -16.04 13.08
C GLU A 53 6.97 -16.06 11.91
N ALA A 54 7.00 -14.99 11.11
CA ALA A 54 7.96 -14.87 10.00
C ALA A 54 9.40 -14.86 10.47
N LYS A 55 9.69 -14.19 11.59
CA LYS A 55 11.04 -14.21 12.22
C LYS A 55 11.44 -15.63 12.63
N GLN A 56 10.54 -16.36 13.26
CA GLN A 56 10.82 -17.72 13.72
C GLN A 56 11.03 -18.68 12.54
N LEU A 57 10.21 -18.57 11.51
CA LEU A 57 10.34 -19.40 10.29
C LEU A 57 11.64 -19.10 9.53
N GLY A 58 12.10 -17.85 9.56
CA GLY A 58 13.32 -17.41 8.87
C GLY A 58 14.59 -17.53 9.70
N LYS A 59 14.48 -17.92 10.97
CA LYS A 59 15.61 -17.93 11.93
C LYS A 59 16.82 -18.68 11.38
N ASP A 60 16.63 -19.90 10.92
CA ASP A 60 17.74 -20.72 10.42
C ASP A 60 18.08 -20.45 8.96
N SER A 61 17.07 -20.30 8.11
CA SER A 61 17.24 -20.18 6.66
C SER A 61 17.68 -18.78 6.19
N LYS A 62 17.34 -17.74 6.93
CA LYS A 62 17.61 -16.33 6.56
C LYS A 62 18.56 -15.63 7.51
N PHE A 63 18.55 -15.99 8.79
CA PHE A 63 19.28 -15.27 9.84
C PHE A 63 20.45 -16.05 10.43
N GLY A 64 20.72 -17.25 9.92
CA GLY A 64 21.88 -18.04 10.35
C GLY A 64 21.76 -18.63 11.76
N GLY A 65 20.54 -18.91 12.22
CA GLY A 65 20.27 -19.56 13.50
C GLY A 65 20.01 -18.63 14.68
N LYS A 66 20.08 -17.31 14.46
CA LYS A 66 19.81 -16.31 15.49
C LYS A 66 19.08 -15.12 14.90
N ILE A 67 17.99 -14.73 15.53
CA ILE A 67 17.23 -13.55 15.09
C ILE A 67 18.02 -12.28 15.44
N PRO A 68 18.41 -11.45 14.45
CA PRO A 68 19.16 -10.22 14.72
C PRO A 68 18.35 -9.22 15.56
N PRO A 69 19.02 -8.43 16.42
CA PRO A 69 18.33 -7.40 17.20
C PRO A 69 17.83 -6.23 16.35
N LYS A 70 18.44 -6.00 15.19
CA LYS A 70 18.01 -4.97 14.24
C LYS A 70 17.57 -5.62 12.94
N LEU A 71 16.29 -5.49 12.64
CA LEU A 71 15.68 -5.94 11.40
C LEU A 71 14.95 -4.77 10.75
N THR A 72 15.00 -4.71 9.42
CA THR A 72 14.15 -3.81 8.66
C THR A 72 12.78 -4.48 8.53
N ILE A 73 11.76 -3.89 9.11
CA ILE A 73 10.42 -4.46 9.14
C ILE A 73 9.46 -3.57 8.35
N ALA A 74 8.65 -4.17 7.48
CA ALA A 74 7.67 -3.48 6.66
C ALA A 74 6.42 -3.03 7.44
N PHE A 75 6.60 -2.71 8.71
CA PHE A 75 5.55 -2.24 9.63
C PHE A 75 6.19 -1.22 10.56
N VAL A 76 5.82 0.04 10.40
CA VAL A 76 6.43 1.15 11.15
C VAL A 76 5.36 2.07 11.73
N ASP A 77 5.74 2.81 12.77
CA ASP A 77 4.86 3.80 13.40
C ASP A 77 4.78 5.06 12.54
N GLY A 78 3.57 5.43 12.13
CA GLY A 78 3.32 6.61 11.31
C GLY A 78 3.51 7.94 12.03
N ASP A 79 3.60 7.94 13.37
CA ASP A 79 3.94 9.12 14.17
C ASP A 79 5.46 9.30 14.36
N GLY A 80 6.26 8.36 13.84
CA GLY A 80 7.72 8.42 13.87
C GLY A 80 8.30 9.24 12.73
N THR A 81 9.57 8.98 12.44
CA THR A 81 10.31 9.64 11.37
C THR A 81 10.79 8.63 10.33
N ARG A 82 10.93 9.10 9.09
CA ARG A 82 11.43 8.26 7.99
C ARG A 82 12.90 7.93 8.19
N PRO A 83 13.30 6.66 8.05
CA PRO A 83 14.72 6.27 8.19
C PRO A 83 15.63 6.89 7.14
N THR A 84 15.09 7.29 5.98
CA THR A 84 15.87 7.80 4.85
C THR A 84 16.40 9.21 5.05
N ASP A 85 15.61 10.10 5.68
CA ASP A 85 15.94 11.52 5.83
C ASP A 85 15.68 12.09 7.23
N GLY A 86 15.11 11.29 8.14
CA GLY A 86 14.78 11.73 9.50
C GLY A 86 13.57 12.66 9.59
N GLU A 87 12.90 12.94 8.48
CA GLU A 87 11.72 13.79 8.46
C GLU A 87 10.47 13.01 8.90
N PRO A 88 9.46 13.69 9.46
CA PRO A 88 8.21 13.03 9.81
C PRO A 88 7.47 12.52 8.57
N TYR A 89 6.65 11.49 8.77
CA TYR A 89 5.73 11.03 7.73
C TYR A 89 4.64 12.07 7.49
N GLY A 90 3.91 11.96 6.36
CA GLY A 90 2.80 12.86 6.04
C GLY A 90 1.67 12.81 7.08
N GLU A 91 0.82 13.83 7.07
CA GLU A 91 -0.29 13.96 8.02
C GLU A 91 -1.24 12.75 8.03
N GLU A 92 -1.43 12.13 6.87
CA GLU A 92 -2.27 10.95 6.71
C GLU A 92 -1.79 9.76 7.56
N CYS A 93 -0.52 9.76 7.95
CA CYS A 93 0.10 8.71 8.75
C CYS A 93 -0.05 8.91 10.26
N HIS A 94 -0.50 10.08 10.71
CA HIS A 94 -0.72 10.32 12.14
C HIS A 94 -1.78 9.38 12.70
N ASP A 95 -1.54 8.83 13.89
CA ASP A 95 -2.38 7.83 14.56
C ASP A 95 -2.55 6.53 13.76
N HIS A 96 -1.61 6.25 12.87
CA HIS A 96 -1.60 5.04 12.05
C HIS A 96 -0.25 4.33 12.12
N TYR A 97 -0.28 3.02 11.92
CA TYR A 97 0.89 2.26 11.51
C TYR A 97 0.92 2.17 9.98
N ILE A 98 2.12 2.09 9.43
CA ILE A 98 2.35 2.02 7.99
C ILE A 98 2.86 0.64 7.63
N ILE A 99 2.17 -0.03 6.71
CA ILE A 99 2.63 -1.29 6.11
C ILE A 99 2.92 -1.03 4.64
N THR A 100 4.14 -1.36 4.19
CA THR A 100 4.47 -1.34 2.76
C THR A 100 4.44 -2.77 2.23
N ALA A 101 3.44 -3.08 1.40
CA ALA A 101 3.25 -4.39 0.80
C ALA A 101 3.57 -4.35 -0.69
N LYS A 102 4.27 -5.37 -1.19
CA LYS A 102 4.70 -5.44 -2.58
C LYS A 102 4.38 -6.79 -3.20
N ALA A 103 4.19 -6.81 -4.51
CA ALA A 103 4.03 -8.03 -5.29
C ALA A 103 4.92 -7.97 -6.53
N ASN A 104 5.43 -9.13 -6.94
CA ASN A 104 6.24 -9.23 -8.15
C ASN A 104 5.40 -8.92 -9.39
N GLU A 105 6.06 -8.45 -10.44
CA GLU A 105 5.42 -8.12 -11.72
C GLU A 105 4.60 -9.28 -12.29
N ASN A 106 5.07 -10.52 -12.12
CA ASN A 106 4.40 -11.73 -12.60
C ASN A 106 3.31 -12.27 -11.66
N ARG A 107 3.05 -11.58 -10.54
CA ARG A 107 2.02 -11.94 -9.56
C ARG A 107 1.17 -10.73 -9.20
N PRO A 108 0.35 -10.23 -10.14
CA PRO A 108 -0.51 -9.08 -9.84
C PRO A 108 -1.43 -9.35 -8.65
N PRO A 109 -1.63 -8.38 -7.76
CA PRO A 109 -2.58 -8.54 -6.67
C PRO A 109 -4.01 -8.62 -7.20
N LEU A 110 -4.83 -9.41 -6.52
CA LEU A 110 -6.26 -9.48 -6.81
C LEU A 110 -6.94 -8.22 -6.28
N VAL A 111 -7.72 -7.53 -7.11
CA VAL A 111 -8.47 -6.33 -6.69
C VAL A 111 -9.94 -6.60 -6.90
N VAL A 112 -10.72 -6.60 -5.81
CA VAL A 112 -12.14 -6.93 -5.81
C VAL A 112 -12.97 -5.87 -5.08
N ASP A 113 -14.25 -5.85 -5.38
CA ASP A 113 -15.25 -5.05 -4.66
C ASP A 113 -15.81 -5.80 -3.44
N LYS A 114 -16.79 -5.20 -2.77
CA LYS A 114 -17.44 -5.79 -1.58
C LYS A 114 -18.14 -7.11 -1.88
N ASN A 115 -18.53 -7.33 -3.13
CA ASN A 115 -19.23 -8.54 -3.59
C ASN A 115 -18.27 -9.58 -4.16
N LEU A 116 -16.95 -9.38 -3.95
CA LEU A 116 -15.89 -10.26 -4.44
C LEU A 116 -15.80 -10.31 -5.98
N GLN A 117 -16.33 -9.30 -6.65
CA GLN A 117 -16.22 -9.16 -8.09
C GLN A 117 -14.93 -8.40 -8.43
N ARG A 118 -14.22 -8.88 -9.44
CA ARG A 118 -12.97 -8.25 -9.87
C ARG A 118 -13.23 -6.84 -10.38
N ILE A 119 -12.45 -5.88 -9.88
CA ILE A 119 -12.49 -4.49 -10.34
C ILE A 119 -11.52 -4.33 -11.50
N LEU A 120 -12.02 -3.91 -12.66
CA LEU A 120 -11.21 -3.64 -13.86
C LEU A 120 -10.97 -2.15 -14.05
N ASP A 121 -11.84 -1.31 -13.50
CA ASP A 121 -11.71 0.15 -13.57
C ASP A 121 -10.62 0.61 -12.60
N GLN A 122 -9.48 1.02 -13.16
CA GLN A 122 -8.32 1.46 -12.39
C GLN A 122 -8.58 2.74 -11.58
N THR A 123 -9.60 3.50 -11.92
CA THR A 123 -9.98 4.72 -11.19
C THR A 123 -10.84 4.44 -9.97
N ALA A 124 -11.40 3.24 -9.86
CA ALA A 124 -12.28 2.87 -8.76
C ALA A 124 -11.54 2.67 -7.43
N VAL A 125 -10.25 2.30 -7.49
CA VAL A 125 -9.40 2.09 -6.31
C VAL A 125 -8.15 2.96 -6.45
N TYR A 126 -7.97 3.86 -5.53
CA TYR A 126 -6.99 4.95 -5.64
C TYR A 126 -6.37 5.26 -4.28
N SER A 127 -5.26 5.97 -4.28
CA SER A 127 -4.63 6.44 -3.04
C SER A 127 -5.56 7.40 -2.30
N GLY A 128 -5.90 7.05 -1.06
CA GLY A 128 -6.85 7.77 -0.22
C GLY A 128 -8.14 7.04 0.06
N CYS A 129 -8.52 6.05 -0.76
CA CYS A 129 -9.70 5.23 -0.49
C CYS A 129 -9.43 4.23 0.65
N TYR A 130 -10.49 3.61 1.14
CA TYR A 130 -10.42 2.62 2.22
C TYR A 130 -10.62 1.22 1.66
N VAL A 131 -9.76 0.31 2.11
CA VAL A 131 -9.69 -1.06 1.60
C VAL A 131 -9.45 -2.05 2.73
N ARG A 132 -9.69 -3.33 2.46
CA ARG A 132 -9.09 -4.42 3.22
C ARG A 132 -7.99 -5.03 2.37
N ALA A 133 -6.93 -5.52 2.99
CA ALA A 133 -5.82 -6.11 2.27
C ALA A 133 -5.52 -7.52 2.79
N ASN A 134 -5.27 -8.44 1.87
CA ASN A 134 -4.70 -9.74 2.19
C ASN A 134 -3.20 -9.66 1.91
N ILE A 135 -2.42 -9.89 2.95
CA ILE A 135 -0.97 -9.71 2.94
C ILE A 135 -0.30 -10.89 3.67
N ASN A 136 0.99 -11.08 3.42
CA ASN A 136 1.78 -12.06 4.15
C ASN A 136 3.15 -11.47 4.49
N PHE A 137 3.65 -11.83 5.66
CA PHE A 137 4.99 -11.43 6.11
C PHE A 137 5.99 -12.56 5.90
N TYR A 138 7.21 -12.21 5.52
CA TYR A 138 8.27 -13.19 5.31
C TYR A 138 9.65 -12.59 5.65
N ALA A 139 10.49 -13.43 6.24
CA ALA A 139 11.88 -13.05 6.52
C ALA A 139 12.69 -13.03 5.23
N TYR A 140 13.65 -12.12 5.14
CA TYR A 140 14.58 -12.04 4.02
C TYR A 140 15.99 -11.71 4.48
N ASN A 141 16.96 -12.08 3.64
CA ASN A 141 18.35 -11.66 3.76
C ASN A 141 18.81 -11.30 2.33
N SER A 142 19.02 -10.03 2.08
CA SER A 142 19.49 -9.52 0.81
C SER A 142 20.86 -8.87 1.00
N ASN A 143 21.91 -9.58 0.63
CA ASN A 143 23.30 -9.12 0.74
C ASN A 143 23.64 -8.60 2.15
N GLY A 144 23.18 -9.31 3.19
CA GLY A 144 23.40 -8.92 4.58
C GLY A 144 22.34 -8.01 5.18
N ASN A 145 21.47 -7.43 4.35
CA ASN A 145 20.29 -6.70 4.82
C ASN A 145 19.21 -7.68 5.22
N LYS A 146 18.95 -7.78 6.51
CA LYS A 146 18.00 -8.74 7.10
C LYS A 146 16.75 -8.02 7.56
N GLY A 147 15.61 -8.65 7.33
CA GLY A 147 14.35 -8.05 7.74
C GLY A 147 13.16 -8.96 7.56
N VAL A 148 11.97 -8.36 7.75
CA VAL A 148 10.67 -8.97 7.47
C VAL A 148 9.95 -8.07 6.49
N ALA A 149 9.69 -8.60 5.30
CA ALA A 149 8.97 -7.90 4.25
C ALA A 149 7.50 -8.32 4.24
N CYS A 150 6.69 -7.57 3.52
CA CYS A 150 5.27 -7.82 3.36
C CYS A 150 4.93 -8.03 1.89
N GLY A 151 4.32 -9.17 1.59
CA GLY A 151 3.79 -9.49 0.28
C GLY A 151 2.33 -9.04 0.15
N LEU A 152 1.98 -8.53 -1.02
CA LEU A 152 0.63 -8.10 -1.35
C LEU A 152 -0.07 -9.19 -2.17
N ASN A 153 -1.13 -9.76 -1.63
CA ASN A 153 -1.91 -10.80 -2.30
C ASN A 153 -3.18 -10.24 -2.94
N GLY A 154 -3.86 -9.35 -2.26
CA GLY A 154 -5.11 -8.80 -2.75
C GLY A 154 -5.60 -7.58 -1.97
N ILE A 155 -6.48 -6.84 -2.63
CA ILE A 155 -7.14 -5.64 -2.11
C ILE A 155 -8.64 -5.78 -2.34
N GLN A 156 -9.42 -5.54 -1.29
CA GLN A 156 -10.88 -5.43 -1.38
C GLN A 156 -11.29 -3.99 -1.10
N PHE A 157 -11.93 -3.35 -2.06
CA PHE A 157 -12.44 -1.99 -1.90
C PHE A 157 -13.54 -1.96 -0.82
N ALA A 158 -13.44 -1.02 0.10
CA ALA A 158 -14.42 -0.84 1.17
C ALA A 158 -15.26 0.42 0.98
N ARG A 159 -14.62 1.57 0.79
CA ARG A 159 -15.33 2.84 0.58
C ARG A 159 -14.40 3.92 0.04
N ASP A 160 -14.99 4.97 -0.49
CA ASP A 160 -14.24 6.13 -0.95
C ASP A 160 -13.65 6.92 0.22
N GLY A 161 -12.58 7.64 -0.06
CA GLY A 161 -11.93 8.55 0.86
C GLY A 161 -11.38 9.75 0.10
N GLU A 162 -10.85 10.71 0.83
CA GLU A 162 -10.19 11.87 0.23
C GLU A 162 -8.91 11.43 -0.48
N PRO A 163 -8.74 11.74 -1.79
CA PRO A 163 -7.54 11.36 -2.51
C PRO A 163 -6.26 11.88 -1.85
N LEU A 164 -5.24 11.03 -1.82
CA LEU A 164 -3.90 11.35 -1.34
C LEU A 164 -2.96 11.53 -2.53
N GLY A 165 -2.15 12.59 -2.50
CA GLY A 165 -1.13 12.82 -3.52
C GLY A 165 -1.71 13.26 -4.87
N GLY A 166 -1.40 14.46 -5.26
CA GLY A 166 -1.84 15.08 -6.49
C GLY A 166 -3.24 15.69 -6.41
N VAL A 167 -3.39 16.88 -6.95
CA VAL A 167 -4.69 17.51 -7.13
C VAL A 167 -5.40 16.76 -8.26
N GLN A 168 -6.47 16.04 -7.94
CA GLN A 168 -7.35 15.53 -8.99
C GLN A 168 -8.02 16.73 -9.66
N ILE A 169 -7.72 16.91 -10.95
CA ILE A 169 -8.39 17.92 -11.74
C ILE A 169 -9.80 17.42 -12.05
N THR A 170 -10.79 18.10 -11.49
CA THR A 170 -12.19 17.85 -11.87
C THR A 170 -12.53 18.61 -13.15
N ALA A 171 -13.49 18.12 -13.91
CA ALA A 171 -13.94 18.80 -15.13
C ALA A 171 -14.40 20.23 -14.83
N GLU A 172 -15.14 20.42 -13.73
CA GLU A 172 -15.57 21.76 -13.28
C GLU A 172 -14.41 22.63 -12.84
N GLY A 173 -13.47 22.08 -12.08
CA GLY A 173 -12.30 22.82 -11.60
C GLY A 173 -11.37 23.26 -12.74
N ALA A 174 -11.24 22.44 -13.78
CA ALA A 174 -10.40 22.75 -14.94
C ALA A 174 -11.11 23.61 -15.99
N PHE A 175 -12.38 23.38 -16.24
CA PHE A 175 -13.11 23.95 -17.38
C PHE A 175 -14.41 24.68 -16.98
N GLY A 176 -14.67 24.84 -15.69
CA GLY A 176 -15.86 25.54 -15.16
C GLY A 176 -15.72 27.08 -15.11
N ASP A 177 -14.86 27.65 -15.95
CA ASP A 177 -14.56 29.09 -16.00
C ASP A 177 -15.58 29.95 -16.75
N GLY A 178 -16.65 29.30 -17.26
CA GLY A 178 -17.70 29.98 -18.03
C GLY A 178 -17.35 30.25 -19.49
N PHE A 179 -16.32 29.57 -20.01
CA PHE A 179 -15.95 29.69 -21.42
C PHE A 179 -17.12 29.26 -22.31
N VAL A 180 -17.45 30.08 -23.30
CA VAL A 180 -18.51 29.82 -24.27
C VAL A 180 -17.89 29.43 -25.61
N PHE A 181 -18.27 28.23 -26.11
CA PHE A 181 -17.80 27.78 -27.40
C PHE A 181 -18.51 28.52 -28.53
N GLU A 182 -17.75 29.00 -29.51
CA GLU A 182 -18.27 29.53 -30.75
C GLU A 182 -18.41 28.39 -31.77
N GLU A 183 -19.26 28.56 -32.81
CA GLU A 183 -19.53 27.50 -33.81
C GLU A 183 -18.24 27.04 -34.52
N ASP A 184 -17.27 27.93 -34.71
CA ASP A 184 -16.02 27.61 -35.39
C ASP A 184 -15.10 26.73 -34.52
N ASP A 185 -15.18 26.84 -33.19
CA ASP A 185 -14.37 26.05 -32.26
C ASP A 185 -14.78 24.56 -32.25
N VAL A 186 -16.02 24.27 -32.61
CA VAL A 186 -16.56 22.91 -32.61
C VAL A 186 -16.25 22.18 -33.94
N ASN A 187 -16.07 22.91 -35.01
CA ASN A 187 -15.81 22.35 -36.33
C ASN A 187 -14.37 21.89 -36.54
N ASP A 188 -13.42 22.42 -35.77
CA ASP A 188 -12.02 22.04 -35.86
C ASP A 188 -11.70 20.73 -35.14
N ILE A 189 -12.65 20.12 -34.42
CA ILE A 189 -12.49 18.89 -33.66
C ILE A 189 -13.02 17.66 -34.42
N LEU A 190 -13.74 17.89 -35.50
CA LEU A 190 -14.34 16.82 -36.33
C LEU A 190 -13.40 16.45 -37.49
#